data_e10578de8437c7c36efd0a5d82e656c2
#
_entry.id   e10578de8437c7c36efd0a5d82e656c2
#
_cell.length_a   1.000
_cell.length_b   1.000
_cell.length_c   1.000
_cell.angle_alpha   90.00
_cell.angle_beta   90.00
_cell.angle_gamma   90.00
#
_symmetry.space_group_name_H-M   'P 1'
#
loop_
_entity.id
_entity.type
_entity.pdbx_description
1 polymer ?
#
loop_
_entity_poly.entity_id
_entity_poly.type
_entity_poly.pdbx_seq_one_letter_code
_entity_poly.pdbx_strand_id
1 'polypeptide(L)'
;MKKIVLAIIVIGYLTNLQGQTLYFPPLTGNEWQKLTPEELGWCTDGIEPLYTFLEGKNTKAFLVLKDGKIVLEKYFGTFVQDSIWYWASAGKTLTGMLVGIAQKEGLLDIYEKSSKYLGEGWTSLSKDQEDLITIRHQLTMTSGLDDGTGEADCTLPSCLIYKAEAGTRWAYHNAPYTLLDKVIETASGKNYNTYFAQSIKNKIGMNGIWLKPDYNNVYYSTARSMARYGLLLLNKGVWNGNPVLNDSVYFKNMTNSSQNINQSYGYLTWLNGKDSYMLPQSQIVFGGSTIKDAPDDLFAALGKNGQIINVVPSKNLIVIRMGNPPNQSGLFVPNVFNNDIWKLLNDVMCNSTSSAEVNENQIRVLNNPVRDRLSFTGSTLEGYFEASVYDVSGKLILNANHNNDIYVGNLASGMYLLTIRTQTDLKTITWVKE
;
A
#
# COMPACT_ATOMS: atom_id res chain seq x y z
N MET A 1 -41.78 -66.69 7.35
CA MET A 1 -40.65 -65.93 6.80
C MET A 1 -40.67 -64.56 7.43
N LYS A 2 -39.77 -64.28 8.40
CA LYS A 2 -39.65 -62.98 9.09
C LYS A 2 -38.67 -62.11 8.28
N LYS A 3 -39.11 -60.97 7.78
CA LYS A 3 -38.22 -59.98 7.17
C LYS A 3 -37.59 -59.12 8.26
N ILE A 4 -36.27 -59.18 8.38
CA ILE A 4 -35.46 -58.31 9.23
C ILE A 4 -35.16 -57.03 8.40
N VAL A 5 -35.66 -55.88 8.86
CA VAL A 5 -35.31 -54.57 8.31
C VAL A 5 -34.11 -54.06 9.09
N LEU A 6 -32.98 -53.94 8.40
CA LEU A 6 -31.74 -53.37 8.96
C LEU A 6 -31.79 -51.84 8.79
N ALA A 7 -31.98 -51.09 9.87
CA ALA A 7 -31.91 -49.65 9.88
C ALA A 7 -30.44 -49.21 10.01
N ILE A 8 -29.86 -48.65 8.95
CA ILE A 8 -28.53 -48.05 8.97
C ILE A 8 -28.68 -46.64 9.53
N ILE A 9 -28.21 -46.43 10.76
CA ILE A 9 -28.07 -45.07 11.36
C ILE A 9 -26.80 -44.47 10.83
N VAL A 10 -26.92 -43.51 9.91
CA VAL A 10 -25.81 -42.62 9.46
C VAL A 10 -25.64 -41.52 10.50
N ILE A 11 -24.66 -41.66 11.37
CA ILE A 11 -24.24 -40.60 12.30
C ILE A 11 -23.41 -39.62 11.47
N GLY A 12 -24.04 -38.54 10.99
CA GLY A 12 -23.35 -37.40 10.37
C GLY A 12 -22.54 -36.67 11.44
N TYR A 13 -21.23 -36.76 11.39
CA TYR A 13 -20.35 -35.84 12.09
C TYR A 13 -20.50 -34.46 11.45
N LEU A 14 -21.33 -33.59 12.04
CA LEU A 14 -21.29 -32.17 11.80
C LEU A 14 -19.98 -31.63 12.40
N THR A 15 -18.92 -31.61 11.62
CA THR A 15 -17.76 -30.77 11.93
C THR A 15 -18.23 -29.31 11.89
N ASN A 16 -18.45 -28.76 13.09
CA ASN A 16 -18.56 -27.31 13.24
C ASN A 16 -17.27 -26.69 12.70
N LEU A 17 -17.25 -26.23 11.45
CA LEU A 17 -16.31 -25.25 10.97
C LEU A 17 -16.65 -23.92 11.70
N GLN A 18 -16.24 -23.83 12.97
CA GLN A 18 -16.13 -22.52 13.62
C GLN A 18 -15.08 -21.77 12.84
N GLY A 19 -15.51 -20.83 12.00
CA GLY A 19 -14.61 -19.85 11.43
C GLY A 19 -13.83 -19.24 12.59
N GLN A 20 -12.50 -19.33 12.50
CA GLN A 20 -11.60 -18.86 13.54
C GLN A 20 -11.89 -17.36 13.78
N THR A 21 -12.46 -17.03 14.94
CA THR A 21 -12.83 -15.65 15.28
C THR A 21 -11.55 -14.86 15.52
N LEU A 22 -11.44 -13.68 14.87
CA LEU A 22 -10.31 -12.78 15.09
C LEU A 22 -10.25 -12.34 16.57
N TYR A 23 -9.05 -12.39 17.12
CA TYR A 23 -8.79 -11.83 18.44
C TYR A 23 -8.58 -10.31 18.34
N PHE A 24 -9.14 -9.56 19.28
CA PHE A 24 -8.97 -8.13 19.45
C PHE A 24 -8.36 -7.84 20.82
N PRO A 25 -7.23 -7.11 20.89
CA PRO A 25 -6.63 -6.76 22.19
C PRO A 25 -7.51 -5.76 22.94
N PRO A 26 -7.44 -5.72 24.29
CA PRO A 26 -8.14 -4.71 25.10
C PRO A 26 -7.87 -3.28 24.63
N LEU A 27 -8.83 -2.38 24.78
CA LEU A 27 -8.67 -0.98 24.36
C LEU A 27 -7.62 -0.23 25.18
N THR A 28 -7.36 -0.67 26.39
CA THR A 28 -6.39 -0.10 27.33
C THR A 28 -5.38 -1.14 27.78
N GLY A 29 -4.21 -0.69 28.21
CA GLY A 29 -3.11 -1.56 28.65
C GLY A 29 -2.29 -2.12 27.46
N ASN A 30 -1.29 -2.90 27.80
CA ASN A 30 -0.31 -3.44 26.86
C ASN A 30 -0.47 -4.93 26.59
N GLU A 31 -1.54 -5.54 27.11
CA GLU A 31 -1.79 -6.96 26.92
C GLU A 31 -2.23 -7.25 25.48
N TRP A 32 -1.62 -8.30 24.90
CA TRP A 32 -1.95 -8.80 23.58
C TRP A 32 -1.67 -10.30 23.53
N GLN A 33 -2.65 -11.10 23.15
CA GLN A 33 -2.43 -12.53 23.00
C GLN A 33 -1.39 -12.82 21.93
N LYS A 34 -0.61 -13.85 22.15
CA LYS A 34 0.44 -14.30 21.24
C LYS A 34 0.14 -15.73 20.76
N LEU A 35 0.70 -16.03 19.60
CA LEU A 35 0.88 -17.39 19.08
C LEU A 35 2.37 -17.57 18.83
N THR A 36 2.88 -18.76 19.05
CA THR A 36 4.25 -19.05 18.63
C THR A 36 4.29 -19.46 17.15
N PRO A 37 5.38 -19.22 16.45
CA PRO A 37 5.55 -19.73 15.08
C PRO A 37 5.36 -21.24 14.98
N GLU A 38 5.79 -22.00 16.01
CA GLU A 38 5.66 -23.46 16.09
C GLU A 38 4.19 -23.91 16.15
N GLU A 39 3.32 -23.20 16.91
CA GLU A 39 1.89 -23.49 16.97
C GLU A 39 1.22 -23.34 15.58
N LEU A 40 1.81 -22.53 14.71
CA LEU A 40 1.36 -22.29 13.33
C LEU A 40 2.02 -23.23 12.32
N GLY A 41 2.97 -24.05 12.75
CA GLY A 41 3.78 -24.91 11.87
C GLY A 41 4.72 -24.10 10.96
N TRP A 42 5.16 -22.90 11.40
CA TRP A 42 6.09 -22.06 10.66
C TRP A 42 7.53 -22.53 10.81
N CYS A 43 8.37 -22.20 9.83
CA CYS A 43 9.80 -22.51 9.79
C CYS A 43 10.61 -21.50 10.60
N THR A 44 10.90 -21.84 11.85
CA THR A 44 11.57 -20.92 12.79
C THR A 44 12.99 -20.54 12.36
N ASP A 45 13.67 -21.40 11.60
CA ASP A 45 15.01 -21.13 11.06
C ASP A 45 15.06 -19.89 10.14
N GLY A 46 13.94 -19.52 9.55
CA GLY A 46 13.81 -18.32 8.72
C GLY A 46 13.74 -16.99 9.50
N ILE A 47 13.48 -17.06 10.83
CA ILE A 47 13.21 -15.86 11.65
C ILE A 47 14.48 -15.01 11.82
N GLU A 48 15.61 -15.62 12.15
CA GLU A 48 16.85 -14.87 12.35
C GLU A 48 17.40 -14.23 11.07
N PRO A 49 17.38 -14.89 9.90
CA PRO A 49 17.64 -14.25 8.62
C PRO A 49 16.74 -13.03 8.34
N LEU A 50 15.43 -13.15 8.61
CA LEU A 50 14.48 -12.03 8.47
C LEU A 50 14.85 -10.87 9.40
N TYR A 51 15.15 -11.13 10.67
CA TYR A 51 15.52 -10.09 11.63
C TYR A 51 16.85 -9.43 11.28
N THR A 52 17.85 -10.19 10.87
CA THR A 52 19.15 -9.66 10.38
C THR A 52 18.96 -8.74 9.16
N PHE A 53 18.14 -9.16 8.20
CA PHE A 53 17.79 -8.32 7.07
C PHE A 53 17.11 -7.01 7.52
N LEU A 54 16.10 -7.10 8.37
CA LEU A 54 15.34 -5.94 8.87
C LEU A 54 16.23 -4.96 9.63
N GLU A 55 17.16 -5.43 10.45
CA GLU A 55 18.13 -4.62 11.18
C GLU A 55 19.07 -3.89 10.22
N GLY A 56 19.63 -4.61 9.23
CA GLY A 56 20.47 -4.04 8.16
C GLY A 56 19.73 -3.03 7.27
N LYS A 57 18.40 -3.04 7.31
CA LYS A 57 17.51 -2.08 6.62
C LYS A 57 16.93 -1.02 7.55
N ASN A 58 17.62 -0.69 8.64
CA ASN A 58 17.26 0.38 9.58
C ASN A 58 15.84 0.28 10.17
N THR A 59 15.34 -0.94 10.34
CA THR A 59 14.04 -1.18 10.97
C THR A 59 14.10 -0.83 12.45
N LYS A 60 13.05 -0.22 12.97
CA LYS A 60 12.86 0.11 14.39
C LYS A 60 11.88 -0.84 15.06
N ALA A 61 10.82 -1.21 14.37
CA ALA A 61 9.85 -2.18 14.86
C ALA A 61 9.32 -3.04 13.69
N PHE A 62 9.13 -4.32 13.98
CA PHE A 62 8.52 -5.27 13.06
C PHE A 62 7.55 -6.17 13.83
N LEU A 63 6.29 -6.26 13.37
CA LEU A 63 5.26 -7.10 13.94
C LEU A 63 4.57 -7.91 12.86
N VAL A 64 4.26 -9.17 13.20
CA VAL A 64 3.38 -10.02 12.39
C VAL A 64 2.26 -10.52 13.27
N LEU A 65 1.02 -10.30 12.82
CA LEU A 65 -0.18 -10.80 13.49
C LEU A 65 -0.84 -11.87 12.62
N LYS A 66 -1.26 -12.95 13.27
CA LYS A 66 -2.08 -14.01 12.69
C LYS A 66 -3.36 -14.15 13.51
N ASP A 67 -4.53 -14.09 12.84
CA ASP A 67 -5.85 -14.15 13.48
C ASP A 67 -6.02 -13.12 14.62
N GLY A 68 -5.38 -11.94 14.48
CA GLY A 68 -5.38 -10.85 15.46
C GLY A 68 -4.38 -11.00 16.62
N LYS A 69 -3.70 -12.14 16.76
CA LYS A 69 -2.69 -12.41 17.78
C LYS A 69 -1.29 -12.12 17.25
N ILE A 70 -0.38 -11.68 18.11
CA ILE A 70 1.00 -11.40 17.72
C ILE A 70 1.76 -12.72 17.59
N VAL A 71 2.41 -12.94 16.44
CA VAL A 71 3.31 -14.07 16.18
C VAL A 71 4.76 -13.64 16.26
N LEU A 72 5.11 -12.56 15.59
CA LEU A 72 6.43 -11.94 15.66
C LEU A 72 6.31 -10.52 16.17
N GLU A 73 7.18 -10.13 17.09
CA GLU A 73 7.28 -8.77 17.60
C GLU A 73 8.73 -8.49 17.97
N LYS A 74 9.39 -7.65 17.17
CA LYS A 74 10.81 -7.30 17.36
C LYS A 74 10.99 -5.80 17.29
N TYR A 75 11.72 -5.28 18.23
CA TYR A 75 12.19 -3.88 18.30
C TYR A 75 13.70 -3.87 18.18
N PHE A 76 14.25 -2.92 17.42
CA PHE A 76 15.68 -2.88 17.08
C PHE A 76 16.37 -1.66 17.70
N GLY A 77 17.64 -1.85 18.08
CA GLY A 77 18.45 -0.81 18.72
C GLY A 77 17.83 -0.34 20.03
N THR A 78 17.63 0.97 20.16
CA THR A 78 17.02 1.59 21.35
C THR A 78 15.50 1.73 21.26
N PHE A 79 14.89 1.27 20.17
CA PHE A 79 13.44 1.36 19.99
C PHE A 79 12.74 0.30 20.84
N VAL A 80 11.67 0.69 21.52
CA VAL A 80 10.90 -0.20 22.42
C VAL A 80 9.39 -0.10 22.08
N GLN A 81 8.58 -0.94 22.71
CA GLN A 81 7.15 -1.05 22.47
C GLN A 81 6.40 0.29 22.53
N ASP A 82 6.78 1.15 23.49
CA ASP A 82 6.13 2.44 23.71
C ASP A 82 6.77 3.59 22.91
N SER A 83 7.79 3.30 22.11
CA SER A 83 8.42 4.30 21.24
C SER A 83 7.45 4.75 20.15
N ILE A 84 7.38 6.08 19.97
CA ILE A 84 6.52 6.72 18.97
C ILE A 84 7.33 6.98 17.71
N TRP A 85 6.73 6.72 16.54
CA TRP A 85 7.33 6.98 15.24
C TRP A 85 6.32 7.52 14.25
N TYR A 86 6.77 8.21 13.22
CA TYR A 86 5.90 8.75 12.18
C TYR A 86 5.46 7.67 11.18
N TRP A 87 4.24 7.85 10.65
CA TRP A 87 3.69 6.94 9.65
C TRP A 87 3.97 7.36 8.21
N ALA A 88 4.43 8.61 8.00
CA ALA A 88 4.49 9.22 6.68
C ALA A 88 3.17 8.98 5.89
N SER A 89 3.26 8.65 4.62
CA SER A 89 2.07 8.41 3.77
C SER A 89 1.24 7.19 4.15
N ALA A 90 1.73 6.29 5.03
CA ALA A 90 0.87 5.21 5.54
C ALA A 90 -0.33 5.76 6.32
N GLY A 91 -0.23 6.98 6.87
CA GLY A 91 -1.36 7.67 7.49
C GLY A 91 -2.50 8.05 6.52
N LYS A 92 -2.26 8.06 5.20
CA LYS A 92 -3.30 8.38 4.21
C LYS A 92 -4.52 7.45 4.29
N THR A 93 -4.30 6.18 4.59
CA THR A 93 -5.41 5.22 4.76
C THR A 93 -6.28 5.54 5.97
N LEU A 94 -5.71 6.12 7.05
CA LEU A 94 -6.50 6.63 8.18
C LEU A 94 -7.42 7.76 7.73
N THR A 95 -6.91 8.70 6.92
CA THR A 95 -7.72 9.78 6.34
C THR A 95 -8.81 9.22 5.42
N GLY A 96 -8.47 8.24 4.58
CA GLY A 96 -9.45 7.56 3.71
C GLY A 96 -10.58 6.94 4.50
N MET A 97 -10.27 6.23 5.59
CA MET A 97 -11.29 5.66 6.48
C MET A 97 -12.12 6.74 7.19
N LEU A 98 -11.47 7.84 7.63
CA LEU A 98 -12.14 8.93 8.33
C LEU A 98 -13.14 9.66 7.41
N VAL A 99 -12.81 9.85 6.14
CA VAL A 99 -13.75 10.37 5.11
C VAL A 99 -14.96 9.44 4.96
N GLY A 100 -14.73 8.11 4.93
CA GLY A 100 -15.81 7.13 4.85
C GLY A 100 -16.74 7.16 6.07
N ILE A 101 -16.19 7.38 7.25
CA ILE A 101 -16.97 7.55 8.47
C ILE A 101 -17.81 8.85 8.39
N ALA A 102 -17.20 9.96 7.97
CA ALA A 102 -17.90 11.23 7.80
C ALA A 102 -19.03 11.13 6.76
N GLN A 103 -18.81 10.42 5.66
CA GLN A 103 -19.86 10.12 4.67
C GLN A 103 -20.98 9.29 5.29
N LYS A 104 -20.65 8.24 6.03
CA LYS A 104 -21.67 7.38 6.69
C LYS A 104 -22.48 8.12 7.73
N GLU A 105 -21.88 9.10 8.40
CA GLU A 105 -22.54 10.01 9.34
C GLU A 105 -23.39 11.10 8.64
N GLY A 106 -23.36 11.17 7.29
CA GLY A 106 -24.10 12.17 6.49
C GLY A 106 -23.51 13.58 6.56
N LEU A 107 -22.25 13.70 6.98
CA LEU A 107 -21.55 14.99 7.10
C LEU A 107 -21.02 15.50 5.75
N LEU A 108 -20.72 14.57 4.83
CA LEU A 108 -20.26 14.84 3.48
C LEU A 108 -20.71 13.74 2.51
N ASP A 109 -20.64 14.03 1.22
CA ASP A 109 -20.71 13.05 0.13
C ASP A 109 -19.41 13.16 -0.69
N ILE A 110 -18.74 12.03 -0.93
CA ILE A 110 -17.48 12.03 -1.69
C ILE A 110 -17.64 12.46 -3.14
N TYR A 111 -18.84 12.45 -3.67
CA TYR A 111 -19.14 12.92 -5.03
C TYR A 111 -19.44 14.43 -5.09
N GLU A 112 -19.55 15.10 -3.95
CA GLU A 112 -19.66 16.56 -3.91
C GLU A 112 -18.33 17.22 -4.27
N LYS A 113 -18.42 18.41 -4.84
CA LYS A 113 -17.25 19.24 -5.15
C LYS A 113 -16.51 19.63 -3.89
N SER A 114 -15.19 19.59 -3.93
CA SER A 114 -14.32 19.92 -2.79
C SER A 114 -14.47 21.38 -2.35
N SER A 115 -14.78 22.28 -3.29
CA SER A 115 -15.03 23.72 -3.01
C SER A 115 -16.19 23.96 -2.04
N LYS A 116 -17.15 23.01 -1.90
CA LYS A 116 -18.20 23.09 -0.87
C LYS A 116 -17.64 23.18 0.55
N TYR A 117 -16.50 22.53 0.80
CA TYR A 117 -15.88 22.43 2.12
C TYR A 117 -14.62 23.29 2.25
N LEU A 118 -13.89 23.48 1.13
CA LEU A 118 -12.65 24.26 1.11
C LEU A 118 -12.89 25.76 0.84
N GLY A 119 -14.05 26.12 0.30
CA GLY A 119 -14.36 27.43 -0.24
C GLY A 119 -13.96 27.54 -1.72
N GLU A 120 -14.48 28.56 -2.40
CA GLU A 120 -14.09 28.89 -3.79
C GLU A 120 -12.68 29.49 -3.82
N GLY A 121 -11.89 29.17 -4.88
CA GLY A 121 -10.53 29.66 -5.04
C GLY A 121 -9.52 28.92 -4.16
N TRP A 122 -9.81 27.66 -3.76
CA TRP A 122 -8.84 26.81 -3.08
C TRP A 122 -7.74 26.30 -4.02
N THR A 123 -7.93 26.48 -5.35
CA THR A 123 -6.93 26.25 -6.40
C THR A 123 -6.70 27.52 -7.21
N SER A 124 -5.73 27.52 -8.13
CA SER A 124 -5.56 28.57 -9.13
C SER A 124 -6.37 28.34 -10.43
N LEU A 125 -7.20 27.32 -10.44
CA LEU A 125 -8.04 26.97 -11.60
C LEU A 125 -9.18 27.99 -11.77
N SER A 126 -9.78 28.01 -12.99
CA SER A 126 -11.08 28.66 -13.14
C SER A 126 -12.14 27.95 -12.25
N LYS A 127 -13.17 28.70 -11.88
CA LYS A 127 -14.26 28.15 -11.05
C LYS A 127 -14.86 26.89 -11.65
N ASP A 128 -15.05 26.86 -12.96
CA ASP A 128 -15.66 25.71 -13.64
C ASP A 128 -14.77 24.47 -13.57
N GLN A 129 -13.44 24.63 -13.69
CA GLN A 129 -12.49 23.54 -13.53
C GLN A 129 -12.35 23.08 -12.06
N GLU A 130 -12.31 24.03 -11.12
CA GLU A 130 -12.24 23.75 -9.69
C GLU A 130 -13.47 22.98 -9.21
N ASP A 131 -14.66 23.35 -9.68
CA ASP A 131 -15.93 22.72 -9.31
C ASP A 131 -16.07 21.26 -9.82
N LEU A 132 -15.23 20.84 -10.77
CA LEU A 132 -15.16 19.42 -11.20
C LEU A 132 -14.37 18.54 -10.21
N ILE A 133 -13.55 19.15 -9.35
CA ILE A 133 -12.76 18.38 -8.38
C ILE A 133 -13.63 18.00 -7.18
N THR A 134 -13.90 16.70 -7.05
CA THR A 134 -14.69 16.14 -5.92
C THR A 134 -13.77 15.58 -4.83
N ILE A 135 -14.32 15.35 -3.64
CA ILE A 135 -13.63 14.65 -2.55
C ILE A 135 -13.13 13.26 -3.04
N ARG A 136 -13.94 12.59 -3.88
CA ARG A 136 -13.54 11.31 -4.47
C ARG A 136 -12.28 11.44 -5.33
N HIS A 137 -12.12 12.51 -6.10
CA HIS A 137 -10.91 12.73 -6.89
C HIS A 137 -9.67 12.91 -5.99
N GLN A 138 -9.80 13.51 -4.81
CA GLN A 138 -8.71 13.59 -3.82
C GLN A 138 -8.39 12.20 -3.23
N LEU A 139 -9.41 11.39 -2.90
CA LEU A 139 -9.25 10.02 -2.38
C LEU A 139 -8.59 9.07 -3.39
N THR A 140 -8.86 9.25 -4.68
CA THR A 140 -8.39 8.37 -5.76
C THR A 140 -7.10 8.87 -6.42
N MET A 141 -6.56 10.00 -5.96
CA MET A 141 -5.38 10.65 -6.55
C MET A 141 -5.57 11.04 -8.02
N THR A 142 -6.78 11.52 -8.35
CA THR A 142 -7.15 11.92 -9.73
C THR A 142 -7.69 13.34 -9.81
N SER A 143 -7.21 14.25 -8.96
CA SER A 143 -7.66 15.65 -8.94
C SER A 143 -7.37 16.42 -10.25
N GLY A 144 -6.42 15.96 -11.05
CA GLY A 144 -5.99 16.66 -12.27
C GLY A 144 -5.02 17.82 -12.00
N LEU A 145 -4.65 18.08 -10.75
CA LEU A 145 -3.69 19.12 -10.38
C LEU A 145 -2.26 18.67 -10.67
N ASP A 146 -1.37 19.63 -10.96
CA ASP A 146 0.02 19.39 -11.34
C ASP A 146 0.88 19.01 -10.12
N ASP A 147 1.32 17.76 -10.05
CA ASP A 147 2.24 17.22 -9.05
C ASP A 147 3.72 17.49 -9.36
N GLY A 148 4.02 18.12 -10.51
CA GLY A 148 5.38 18.43 -10.98
C GLY A 148 5.85 19.88 -10.71
N THR A 149 5.18 20.64 -9.84
CA THR A 149 5.48 22.05 -9.59
C THR A 149 6.73 22.31 -8.75
N GLY A 150 7.44 21.28 -8.30
CA GLY A 150 8.60 21.39 -7.40
C GLY A 150 8.23 21.47 -5.92
N GLU A 151 7.01 21.86 -5.57
CA GLU A 151 6.46 21.90 -4.21
C GLU A 151 5.18 21.06 -4.09
N ALA A 152 5.28 19.76 -4.35
CA ALA A 152 4.14 18.83 -4.37
C ALA A 152 3.35 18.74 -3.05
N ASP A 153 3.88 19.27 -1.96
CA ASP A 153 3.23 19.32 -0.66
C ASP A 153 2.50 20.65 -0.38
N CYS A 154 2.76 21.68 -1.17
CA CYS A 154 2.21 23.03 -0.97
C CYS A 154 0.69 23.06 -1.21
N THR A 155 -0.07 23.42 -0.18
CA THR A 155 -1.55 23.47 -0.20
C THR A 155 -2.11 24.86 -0.51
N LEU A 156 -1.25 25.85 -0.83
CA LEU A 156 -1.71 27.17 -1.22
C LEU A 156 -2.33 27.14 -2.62
N PRO A 157 -3.35 27.96 -2.91
CA PRO A 157 -3.97 28.02 -4.25
C PRO A 157 -2.96 28.19 -5.39
N SER A 158 -1.93 29.03 -5.19
CA SER A 158 -0.88 29.29 -6.20
C SER A 158 -0.05 28.05 -6.57
N CYS A 159 0.01 27.04 -5.72
CA CYS A 159 0.70 25.78 -6.00
C CYS A 159 -0.21 24.74 -6.66
N LEU A 160 -1.54 24.90 -6.54
CA LEU A 160 -2.55 23.96 -7.01
C LEU A 160 -3.02 24.37 -8.41
N ILE A 161 -2.16 24.08 -9.41
CA ILE A 161 -2.36 24.51 -10.81
C ILE A 161 -2.92 23.37 -11.66
N TYR A 162 -3.56 23.72 -12.77
CA TYR A 162 -4.17 22.77 -13.70
C TYR A 162 -3.11 21.95 -14.46
N LYS A 163 -3.36 20.64 -14.60
CA LYS A 163 -2.59 19.75 -15.45
C LYS A 163 -3.47 18.92 -16.39
N ALA A 164 -4.60 18.44 -15.89
CA ALA A 164 -5.52 17.60 -16.64
C ALA A 164 -6.94 17.75 -16.07
N GLU A 165 -7.95 17.30 -16.79
CA GLU A 165 -9.31 17.20 -16.28
C GLU A 165 -9.36 16.28 -15.05
N ALA A 166 -10.17 16.65 -14.04
CA ALA A 166 -10.38 15.80 -12.87
C ALA A 166 -10.90 14.41 -13.29
N GLY A 167 -10.30 13.36 -12.75
CA GLY A 167 -10.63 11.97 -13.08
C GLY A 167 -9.89 11.38 -14.29
N THR A 168 -9.11 12.16 -15.06
CA THR A 168 -8.46 11.69 -16.29
C THR A 168 -6.98 11.34 -16.15
N ARG A 169 -6.35 11.77 -15.05
CA ARG A 169 -4.93 11.53 -14.77
C ARG A 169 -4.77 11.05 -13.33
N TRP A 170 -4.07 9.95 -13.12
CA TRP A 170 -3.64 9.54 -11.79
C TRP A 170 -2.29 10.20 -11.47
N ALA A 171 -2.21 10.86 -10.33
CA ALA A 171 -0.96 11.44 -9.81
C ALA A 171 -0.96 11.38 -8.29
N TYR A 172 0.06 10.74 -7.73
CA TYR A 172 0.23 10.69 -6.28
C TYR A 172 0.65 12.07 -5.74
N HIS A 173 -0.33 12.93 -5.56
CA HIS A 173 -0.16 14.33 -5.22
C HIS A 173 -0.53 14.58 -3.75
N ASN A 174 0.45 15.00 -2.93
CA ASN A 174 0.24 15.16 -1.49
C ASN A 174 -0.67 16.34 -1.15
N ALA A 175 -0.57 17.46 -1.87
CA ALA A 175 -1.29 18.68 -1.53
C ALA A 175 -2.82 18.50 -1.56
N PRO A 176 -3.46 18.00 -2.65
CA PRO A 176 -4.90 17.78 -2.64
C PRO A 176 -5.34 16.76 -1.59
N TYR A 177 -4.51 15.71 -1.35
CA TYR A 177 -4.79 14.77 -0.27
C TYR A 177 -4.81 15.45 1.10
N THR A 178 -3.81 16.28 1.40
CA THR A 178 -3.68 16.94 2.70
C THR A 178 -4.88 17.84 2.99
N LEU A 179 -5.47 18.46 1.97
CA LEU A 179 -6.67 19.29 2.11
C LEU A 179 -7.93 18.51 2.52
N LEU A 180 -7.92 17.18 2.50
CA LEU A 180 -8.99 16.37 3.09
C LEU A 180 -9.09 16.57 4.62
N ASP A 181 -8.02 16.99 5.29
CA ASP A 181 -8.09 17.37 6.70
C ASP A 181 -9.06 18.54 6.91
N LYS A 182 -8.95 19.57 6.07
CA LYS A 182 -9.82 20.74 6.10
C LYS A 182 -11.25 20.40 5.66
N VAL A 183 -11.42 19.52 4.67
CA VAL A 183 -12.75 19.00 4.28
C VAL A 183 -13.44 18.35 5.48
N ILE A 184 -12.74 17.49 6.23
CA ILE A 184 -13.26 16.82 7.41
C ILE A 184 -13.55 17.81 8.54
N GLU A 185 -12.67 18.79 8.79
CA GLU A 185 -12.90 19.82 9.80
C GLU A 185 -14.15 20.64 9.50
N THR A 186 -14.30 21.08 8.25
CA THR A 186 -15.47 21.86 7.82
C THR A 186 -16.75 21.03 7.90
N ALA A 187 -16.72 19.79 7.41
CA ALA A 187 -17.88 18.91 7.41
C ALA A 187 -18.33 18.50 8.82
N SER A 188 -17.38 18.23 9.72
CA SER A 188 -17.67 17.76 11.08
C SER A 188 -17.85 18.90 12.10
N GLY A 189 -17.40 20.12 11.78
CA GLY A 189 -17.32 21.23 12.74
C GLY A 189 -16.32 21.01 13.88
N LYS A 190 -15.39 20.05 13.74
CA LYS A 190 -14.41 19.67 14.76
C LYS A 190 -13.01 19.77 14.22
N ASN A 191 -12.03 20.05 15.10
CA ASN A 191 -10.62 19.89 14.76
C ASN A 191 -10.32 18.44 14.33
N TYR A 192 -9.45 18.27 13.34
CA TYR A 192 -9.13 16.97 12.74
C TYR A 192 -8.69 15.91 13.76
N ASN A 193 -7.78 16.26 14.70
CA ASN A 193 -7.37 15.35 15.77
C ASN A 193 -8.53 14.93 16.67
N THR A 194 -9.42 15.85 16.98
CA THR A 194 -10.60 15.58 17.83
C THR A 194 -11.57 14.62 17.12
N TYR A 195 -11.90 14.89 15.86
CA TYR A 195 -12.80 14.02 15.10
C TYR A 195 -12.16 12.62 14.87
N PHE A 196 -10.89 12.57 14.50
CA PHE A 196 -10.15 11.33 14.38
C PHE A 196 -10.11 10.51 15.68
N ALA A 197 -9.86 11.16 16.81
CA ALA A 197 -9.83 10.49 18.12
C ALA A 197 -11.18 9.86 18.46
N GLN A 198 -12.28 10.58 18.23
CA GLN A 198 -13.63 10.10 18.50
C GLN A 198 -14.09 9.01 17.54
N SER A 199 -13.71 9.12 16.28
CA SER A 199 -14.20 8.26 15.21
C SER A 199 -13.41 6.96 15.06
N ILE A 200 -12.09 6.98 15.31
CA ILE A 200 -11.19 5.82 15.09
C ILE A 200 -10.36 5.54 16.34
N LYS A 201 -9.48 6.47 16.73
CA LYS A 201 -8.40 6.21 17.70
C LYS A 201 -8.88 5.57 18.99
N ASN A 202 -9.85 6.19 19.65
CA ASN A 202 -10.36 5.73 20.94
C ASN A 202 -11.19 4.44 20.83
N LYS A 203 -11.86 4.24 19.68
CA LYS A 203 -12.69 3.04 19.43
C LYS A 203 -11.88 1.75 19.29
N ILE A 204 -10.60 1.87 18.93
CA ILE A 204 -9.71 0.71 18.73
C ILE A 204 -8.50 0.71 19.68
N GLY A 205 -8.47 1.62 20.64
CA GLY A 205 -7.40 1.69 21.64
C GLY A 205 -6.03 2.08 21.09
N MET A 206 -5.97 2.89 20.02
CA MET A 206 -4.73 3.47 19.51
C MET A 206 -4.23 4.59 20.40
N ASN A 207 -2.93 4.78 20.47
CA ASN A 207 -2.31 6.03 20.88
C ASN A 207 -1.90 6.86 19.65
N GLY A 208 -1.39 8.05 19.88
CA GLY A 208 -0.81 8.89 18.84
C GLY A 208 -1.60 10.16 18.54
N ILE A 209 -1.03 10.95 17.63
CA ILE A 209 -1.51 12.26 17.26
C ILE A 209 -1.10 12.62 15.83
N TRP A 210 -1.94 13.38 15.15
CA TRP A 210 -1.58 14.04 13.90
C TRP A 210 -0.82 15.34 14.20
N LEU A 211 0.34 15.49 13.57
CA LEU A 211 1.13 16.71 13.59
C LEU A 211 1.25 17.23 12.16
N LYS A 212 1.30 18.54 12.02
CA LYS A 212 1.37 19.22 10.72
C LYS A 212 2.73 19.89 10.53
N PRO A 213 3.79 19.13 10.20
CA PRO A 213 5.05 19.73 9.81
C PRO A 213 4.85 20.39 8.43
N ASP A 214 5.04 21.69 8.36
CA ASP A 214 4.79 22.51 7.16
C ASP A 214 3.37 22.28 6.58
N TYR A 215 3.27 21.86 5.33
CA TYR A 215 2.01 21.57 4.67
C TYR A 215 1.45 20.17 5.00
N ASN A 216 2.33 19.19 5.28
CA ASN A 216 1.91 17.80 5.47
C ASN A 216 1.20 17.57 6.81
N ASN A 217 0.24 16.66 6.81
CA ASN A 217 -0.39 16.14 8.02
C ASN A 217 0.08 14.70 8.24
N VAL A 218 0.85 14.45 9.31
CA VAL A 218 1.54 13.19 9.57
C VAL A 218 1.10 12.60 10.90
N TYR A 219 0.72 11.32 10.89
CA TYR A 219 0.37 10.61 12.12
C TYR A 219 1.62 10.02 12.80
N TYR A 220 1.67 10.14 14.12
CA TYR A 220 2.71 9.59 14.98
C TYR A 220 2.10 8.66 16.01
N SER A 221 2.59 7.44 16.14
CA SER A 221 2.13 6.49 17.15
C SER A 221 3.14 5.37 17.41
N THR A 222 2.78 4.44 18.30
CA THR A 222 3.53 3.18 18.50
C THR A 222 3.27 2.18 17.36
N ALA A 223 4.15 1.19 17.21
CA ALA A 223 3.98 0.10 16.24
C ALA A 223 2.74 -0.75 16.54
N ARG A 224 2.40 -0.96 17.82
CA ARG A 224 1.16 -1.65 18.21
C ARG A 224 -0.11 -0.88 17.83
N SER A 225 -0.08 0.46 17.84
CA SER A 225 -1.18 1.27 17.29
C SER A 225 -1.34 1.07 15.79
N MET A 226 -0.23 0.96 15.05
CA MET A 226 -0.24 0.62 13.63
C MET A 226 -0.86 -0.78 13.40
N ALA A 227 -0.51 -1.75 14.25
CA ALA A 227 -1.10 -3.09 14.21
C ALA A 227 -2.60 -3.11 14.53
N ARG A 228 -3.09 -2.29 15.49
CA ARG A 228 -4.52 -2.13 15.79
C ARG A 228 -5.29 -1.61 14.56
N TYR A 229 -4.74 -0.65 13.87
CA TYR A 229 -5.35 -0.15 12.63
C TYR A 229 -5.34 -1.23 11.53
N GLY A 230 -4.25 -1.97 11.37
CA GLY A 230 -4.21 -3.13 10.48
C GLY A 230 -5.30 -4.17 10.80
N LEU A 231 -5.54 -4.42 12.09
CA LEU A 231 -6.60 -5.35 12.54
C LEU A 231 -8.02 -4.81 12.25
N LEU A 232 -8.23 -3.51 12.41
CA LEU A 232 -9.49 -2.86 12.01
C LEU A 232 -9.72 -3.01 10.49
N LEU A 233 -8.67 -2.81 9.68
CA LEU A 233 -8.73 -3.00 8.23
C LEU A 233 -9.00 -4.47 7.86
N LEU A 234 -8.31 -5.41 8.50
CA LEU A 234 -8.53 -6.85 8.27
C LEU A 234 -9.97 -7.25 8.54
N ASN A 235 -10.57 -6.71 9.59
CA ASN A 235 -11.97 -6.96 9.95
C ASN A 235 -12.95 -5.95 9.34
N LYS A 236 -12.60 -5.39 8.19
CA LYS A 236 -13.48 -4.58 7.32
C LYS A 236 -14.16 -3.41 8.05
N GLY A 237 -13.40 -2.72 8.94
CA GLY A 237 -13.91 -1.56 9.66
C GLY A 237 -14.69 -1.88 10.94
N VAL A 238 -14.71 -3.12 11.40
CA VAL A 238 -15.40 -3.55 12.63
C VAL A 238 -14.37 -3.93 13.69
N TRP A 239 -14.44 -3.36 14.88
CA TRP A 239 -13.59 -3.67 16.01
C TRP A 239 -14.34 -4.49 17.05
N ASN A 240 -14.01 -5.76 17.21
CA ASN A 240 -14.62 -6.67 18.22
C ASN A 240 -16.16 -6.54 18.27
N GLY A 241 -16.81 -6.69 17.11
CA GLY A 241 -18.27 -6.56 16.97
C GLY A 241 -18.81 -5.14 16.91
N ASN A 242 -18.01 -4.11 17.20
CA ASN A 242 -18.42 -2.71 17.16
C ASN A 242 -18.03 -2.06 15.83
N PRO A 243 -18.98 -1.60 15.00
CA PRO A 243 -18.67 -0.92 13.75
C PRO A 243 -17.96 0.43 14.00
N VAL A 244 -16.77 0.59 13.43
CA VAL A 244 -16.04 1.86 13.36
C VAL A 244 -16.36 2.55 12.04
N LEU A 245 -16.20 1.84 10.92
CA LEU A 245 -16.74 2.24 9.62
C LEU A 245 -17.90 1.30 9.26
N ASN A 246 -19.12 1.79 9.43
CA ASN A 246 -20.35 1.02 9.17
C ASN A 246 -20.85 1.25 7.73
N ASP A 247 -19.96 1.10 6.75
CA ASP A 247 -20.26 1.21 5.33
C ASP A 247 -19.42 0.21 4.54
N SER A 248 -20.01 -0.94 4.25
CA SER A 248 -19.33 -2.03 3.52
C SER A 248 -19.04 -1.68 2.06
N VAL A 249 -19.85 -0.82 1.44
CA VAL A 249 -19.66 -0.37 0.05
C VAL A 249 -18.45 0.56 -0.03
N TYR A 250 -18.38 1.53 0.88
CA TYR A 250 -17.23 2.44 0.97
C TYR A 250 -15.95 1.64 1.25
N PHE A 251 -15.98 0.74 2.24
CA PHE A 251 -14.83 -0.10 2.59
C PHE A 251 -14.36 -0.94 1.39
N LYS A 252 -15.31 -1.53 0.66
CA LYS A 252 -15.00 -2.27 -0.57
C LYS A 252 -14.30 -1.38 -1.60
N ASN A 253 -14.80 -0.17 -1.84
CA ASN A 253 -14.18 0.77 -2.77
C ASN A 253 -12.81 1.28 -2.29
N MET A 254 -12.61 1.42 -0.98
CA MET A 254 -11.34 1.78 -0.37
C MET A 254 -10.26 0.71 -0.62
N THR A 255 -10.65 -0.57 -0.59
CA THR A 255 -9.74 -1.72 -0.68
C THR A 255 -9.80 -2.46 -2.04
N ASN A 256 -10.35 -1.84 -3.06
CA ASN A 256 -10.35 -2.32 -4.44
C ASN A 256 -10.01 -1.17 -5.40
N SER A 257 -9.74 -1.51 -6.67
CA SER A 257 -9.43 -0.50 -7.69
C SER A 257 -10.52 0.56 -7.76
N SER A 258 -10.14 1.82 -7.56
CA SER A 258 -11.07 2.95 -7.48
C SER A 258 -11.30 3.65 -8.82
N GLN A 259 -10.45 3.38 -9.79
CA GLN A 259 -10.45 3.95 -11.14
C GLN A 259 -9.58 3.06 -12.06
N ASN A 260 -9.65 3.25 -13.38
CA ASN A 260 -9.02 2.38 -14.37
C ASN A 260 -7.61 2.84 -14.81
N ILE A 261 -7.08 3.96 -14.29
CA ILE A 261 -5.79 4.53 -14.71
C ILE A 261 -4.65 3.84 -13.94
N ASN A 262 -4.79 3.70 -12.62
CA ASN A 262 -3.90 2.92 -11.75
C ASN A 262 -4.72 1.86 -11.01
N GLN A 263 -4.75 0.64 -11.52
CA GLN A 263 -5.55 -0.44 -10.96
C GLN A 263 -5.14 -0.82 -9.53
N SER A 264 -3.88 -0.56 -9.17
CA SER A 264 -3.33 -0.88 -7.84
C SER A 264 -3.57 0.21 -6.79
N TYR A 265 -4.62 1.06 -6.97
CA TYR A 265 -4.94 2.12 -6.02
C TYR A 265 -6.44 2.23 -5.75
N GLY A 266 -6.80 2.08 -4.46
CA GLY A 266 -8.14 2.30 -3.91
C GLY A 266 -8.31 3.75 -3.40
N TYR A 267 -9.11 3.93 -2.35
CA TYR A 267 -9.18 5.22 -1.66
C TYR A 267 -8.00 5.34 -0.70
N LEU A 268 -6.96 6.06 -1.11
CA LEU A 268 -5.72 6.27 -0.36
C LEU A 268 -5.07 4.95 0.14
N THR A 269 -5.29 3.86 -0.58
CA THR A 269 -4.88 2.50 -0.21
C THR A 269 -4.19 1.83 -1.40
N TRP A 270 -3.01 1.26 -1.18
CA TRP A 270 -2.30 0.48 -2.18
C TRP A 270 -2.85 -0.93 -2.27
N LEU A 271 -2.91 -1.49 -3.48
CA LEU A 271 -3.47 -2.81 -3.75
C LEU A 271 -2.42 -3.70 -4.42
N ASN A 272 -2.46 -4.98 -4.12
CA ASN A 272 -1.69 -6.01 -4.80
C ASN A 272 -2.57 -6.85 -5.75
N GLY A 273 -1.96 -7.81 -6.47
CA GLY A 273 -2.67 -8.74 -7.34
C GLY A 273 -3.46 -8.09 -8.48
N LYS A 274 -3.02 -6.95 -8.96
CA LYS A 274 -3.62 -6.27 -10.13
C LYS A 274 -2.72 -6.44 -11.34
N ASP A 275 -3.31 -6.31 -12.53
CA ASP A 275 -2.59 -6.47 -13.81
C ASP A 275 -1.57 -5.35 -14.04
N SER A 276 -1.76 -4.20 -13.39
CA SER A 276 -0.86 -3.06 -13.54
C SER A 276 -0.88 -2.12 -12.33
N TYR A 277 0.19 -1.33 -12.20
CA TYR A 277 0.31 -0.28 -11.20
C TYR A 277 1.09 0.92 -11.74
N MET A 278 0.90 2.07 -11.08
CA MET A 278 1.71 3.28 -11.29
C MET A 278 2.39 3.67 -9.97
N LEU A 279 3.49 4.40 -10.06
CA LEU A 279 4.25 4.88 -8.91
C LEU A 279 4.19 6.42 -8.81
N PRO A 280 4.41 7.00 -7.62
CA PRO A 280 4.50 8.45 -7.45
C PRO A 280 5.55 9.08 -8.38
N GLN A 281 5.25 10.29 -8.83
CA GLN A 281 6.09 11.08 -9.74
C GLN A 281 6.34 10.44 -11.11
N SER A 282 5.57 9.44 -11.49
CA SER A 282 5.68 8.75 -12.78
C SER A 282 4.32 8.57 -13.42
N GLN A 283 4.27 8.67 -14.75
CA GLN A 283 3.10 8.30 -15.56
C GLN A 283 3.29 6.95 -16.25
N ILE A 284 4.35 6.21 -15.90
CA ILE A 284 4.60 4.87 -16.45
C ILE A 284 3.65 3.89 -15.79
N VAL A 285 3.02 3.08 -16.60
CA VAL A 285 2.23 1.92 -16.16
C VAL A 285 3.13 0.69 -16.15
N PHE A 286 3.33 0.12 -14.97
CA PHE A 286 4.09 -1.11 -14.78
C PHE A 286 3.13 -2.30 -14.82
N GLY A 287 3.52 -3.38 -15.52
CA GLY A 287 2.73 -4.62 -15.55
C GLY A 287 2.90 -5.46 -14.28
N GLY A 288 1.83 -6.16 -13.88
CA GLY A 288 1.81 -7.13 -12.78
C GLY A 288 1.61 -6.54 -11.40
N SER A 289 1.78 -7.38 -10.39
CA SER A 289 1.54 -7.04 -8.98
C SER A 289 2.56 -6.07 -8.42
N THR A 290 2.11 -5.15 -7.56
CA THR A 290 2.96 -4.16 -6.89
C THR A 290 3.99 -4.82 -5.97
N ILE A 291 3.65 -5.97 -5.35
CA ILE A 291 4.47 -6.74 -4.42
C ILE A 291 4.35 -8.22 -4.82
N LYS A 292 5.30 -8.71 -5.62
CA LYS A 292 5.21 -10.01 -6.32
C LYS A 292 5.16 -11.22 -5.40
N ASP A 293 5.95 -11.19 -4.30
CA ASP A 293 6.08 -12.32 -3.37
C ASP A 293 5.00 -12.29 -2.29
N ALA A 294 4.11 -11.29 -2.31
CA ALA A 294 2.97 -11.20 -1.41
C ALA A 294 1.70 -11.82 -2.01
N PRO A 295 0.73 -12.26 -1.20
CA PRO A 295 -0.56 -12.72 -1.68
C PRO A 295 -1.30 -11.66 -2.52
N ASP A 296 -2.06 -12.09 -3.53
CA ASP A 296 -2.75 -11.17 -4.45
C ASP A 296 -3.82 -10.33 -3.77
N ASP A 297 -4.46 -10.82 -2.73
CA ASP A 297 -5.48 -10.10 -1.97
C ASP A 297 -4.92 -9.11 -0.94
N LEU A 298 -3.58 -8.94 -0.91
CA LEU A 298 -2.96 -7.94 -0.05
C LEU A 298 -3.39 -6.54 -0.46
N PHE A 299 -3.75 -5.75 0.54
CA PHE A 299 -3.80 -4.30 0.41
C PHE A 299 -2.98 -3.65 1.53
N ALA A 300 -2.47 -2.44 1.29
CA ALA A 300 -1.45 -1.87 2.15
C ALA A 300 -1.58 -0.37 2.36
N ALA A 301 -1.16 0.07 3.56
CA ALA A 301 -0.77 1.44 3.83
C ALA A 301 0.76 1.55 3.72
N LEU A 302 1.24 2.30 2.74
CA LEU A 302 2.66 2.44 2.45
C LEU A 302 3.11 3.88 2.62
N GLY A 303 4.19 4.09 3.34
CA GLY A 303 4.77 5.40 3.61
C GLY A 303 6.26 5.47 3.30
N LYS A 304 6.72 6.68 2.96
CA LYS A 304 8.15 6.99 2.77
C LYS A 304 8.98 6.40 3.89
N ASN A 305 10.19 5.99 3.57
CA ASN A 305 11.14 5.38 4.51
C ASN A 305 10.70 4.01 5.04
N GLY A 306 9.80 3.32 4.32
CA GLY A 306 9.39 1.97 4.65
C GLY A 306 8.42 1.86 5.82
N GLN A 307 7.55 2.85 6.04
CA GLN A 307 6.44 2.68 6.96
C GLN A 307 5.39 1.79 6.28
N ILE A 308 5.07 0.64 6.85
CA ILE A 308 4.30 -0.41 6.18
C ILE A 308 3.23 -0.97 7.10
N ILE A 309 2.00 -1.06 6.60
CA ILE A 309 0.93 -1.92 7.08
C ILE A 309 0.49 -2.78 5.90
N ASN A 310 0.78 -4.06 5.92
CA ASN A 310 0.21 -5.02 4.99
C ASN A 310 -0.96 -5.75 5.65
N VAL A 311 -2.05 -5.90 4.94
CA VAL A 311 -3.24 -6.64 5.37
C VAL A 311 -3.54 -7.70 4.32
N VAL A 312 -3.59 -8.97 4.73
CA VAL A 312 -3.85 -10.12 3.86
C VAL A 312 -5.09 -10.87 4.36
N PRO A 313 -6.28 -10.59 3.80
CA PRO A 313 -7.53 -11.20 4.24
C PRO A 313 -7.54 -12.73 4.13
N SER A 314 -7.05 -13.30 3.02
CA SER A 314 -7.03 -14.76 2.81
C SER A 314 -6.24 -15.53 3.84
N LYS A 315 -5.28 -14.87 4.50
CA LYS A 315 -4.41 -15.48 5.53
C LYS A 315 -4.73 -14.98 6.93
N ASN A 316 -5.68 -14.08 7.14
CA ASN A 316 -5.88 -13.35 8.41
C ASN A 316 -4.54 -12.83 8.96
N LEU A 317 -3.73 -12.23 8.10
CA LEU A 317 -2.36 -11.84 8.41
C LEU A 317 -2.19 -10.31 8.30
N ILE A 318 -1.44 -9.74 9.24
CA ILE A 318 -1.03 -8.33 9.23
C ILE A 318 0.47 -8.28 9.42
N VAL A 319 1.16 -7.47 8.61
CA VAL A 319 2.59 -7.23 8.74
C VAL A 319 2.84 -5.73 8.90
N ILE A 320 3.53 -5.38 9.98
CA ILE A 320 3.87 -4.00 10.33
C ILE A 320 5.37 -3.81 10.29
N ARG A 321 5.81 -2.73 9.66
CA ARG A 321 7.19 -2.26 9.79
C ARG A 321 7.22 -0.76 10.01
N MET A 322 7.99 -0.31 11.00
CA MET A 322 8.39 1.09 11.23
C MET A 322 9.91 1.20 11.17
N GLY A 323 10.44 2.29 10.63
CA GLY A 323 11.88 2.52 10.66
C GLY A 323 12.36 3.71 9.86
N ASN A 324 13.68 3.84 9.77
CA ASN A 324 14.39 4.78 8.91
C ASN A 324 14.40 4.27 7.44
N PRO A 325 14.90 5.08 6.48
CA PRO A 325 15.09 4.63 5.09
C PRO A 325 15.85 3.30 5.03
N PRO A 326 15.36 2.31 4.26
CA PRO A 326 15.97 0.97 4.20
C PRO A 326 17.25 0.89 3.36
N ASN A 327 18.00 1.98 3.18
CA ASN A 327 19.22 2.07 2.36
C ASN A 327 19.00 1.61 0.90
N GLN A 328 17.81 1.81 0.38
CA GLN A 328 17.48 1.63 -1.03
C GLN A 328 17.19 3.01 -1.62
N SER A 329 17.93 3.38 -2.65
CA SER A 329 17.79 4.69 -3.28
C SER A 329 16.50 4.76 -4.13
N GLY A 330 15.83 5.90 -4.07
CA GLY A 330 15.02 6.39 -5.17
C GLY A 330 13.53 6.04 -5.20
N LEU A 331 12.97 5.28 -4.24
CA LEU A 331 11.54 4.94 -4.29
C LEU A 331 10.74 5.69 -3.23
N PHE A 332 9.77 6.51 -3.68
CA PHE A 332 8.83 7.22 -2.81
C PHE A 332 7.85 6.28 -2.10
N VAL A 333 7.62 5.09 -2.67
CA VAL A 333 6.80 4.00 -2.10
C VAL A 333 7.69 2.78 -1.90
N PRO A 334 7.68 2.15 -0.73
CA PRO A 334 8.59 1.05 -0.38
C PRO A 334 8.14 -0.31 -0.96
N ASN A 335 7.62 -0.36 -2.20
CA ASN A 335 7.10 -1.60 -2.78
C ASN A 335 8.19 -2.67 -2.99
N VAL A 336 9.38 -2.30 -3.47
CA VAL A 336 10.51 -3.23 -3.64
C VAL A 336 10.98 -3.74 -2.28
N PHE A 337 11.21 -2.85 -1.32
CA PHE A 337 11.59 -3.23 0.03
C PHE A 337 10.53 -4.10 0.72
N ASN A 338 9.26 -3.79 0.52
CA ASN A 338 8.16 -4.59 1.03
C ASN A 338 8.13 -6.00 0.38
N ASN A 339 8.48 -6.10 -0.90
CA ASN A 339 8.63 -7.38 -1.58
C ASN A 339 9.78 -8.22 -0.99
N ASP A 340 10.92 -7.59 -0.68
CA ASP A 340 12.04 -8.26 -0.02
C ASP A 340 11.66 -8.80 1.36
N ILE A 341 10.84 -8.04 2.12
CA ILE A 341 10.28 -8.52 3.40
C ILE A 341 9.40 -9.75 3.16
N TRP A 342 8.52 -9.72 2.16
CA TRP A 342 7.61 -10.84 1.85
C TRP A 342 8.36 -12.08 1.42
N LYS A 343 9.46 -11.95 0.69
CA LYS A 343 10.31 -13.07 0.31
C LYS A 343 10.83 -13.84 1.52
N LEU A 344 11.40 -13.11 2.49
CA LEU A 344 11.91 -13.71 3.72
C LEU A 344 10.78 -14.17 4.65
N LEU A 345 9.66 -13.47 4.68
CA LEU A 345 8.50 -13.88 5.50
C LEU A 345 7.85 -15.17 4.96
N ASN A 346 7.87 -15.39 3.66
CA ASN A 346 7.43 -16.65 3.05
C ASN A 346 8.31 -17.83 3.50
N ASP A 347 9.62 -17.63 3.65
CA ASP A 347 10.52 -18.64 4.21
C ASP A 347 10.15 -18.95 5.66
N VAL A 348 9.88 -17.91 6.47
CA VAL A 348 9.40 -18.09 7.86
C VAL A 348 8.07 -18.83 7.91
N MET A 349 7.14 -18.55 7.00
CA MET A 349 5.82 -19.22 6.95
C MET A 349 5.88 -20.61 6.31
N CYS A 350 7.06 -21.12 5.93
CA CYS A 350 7.26 -22.35 5.14
C CYS A 350 6.47 -22.35 3.81
N ASN A 351 6.12 -21.17 3.32
CA ASN A 351 5.47 -20.99 2.03
C ASN A 351 6.49 -20.79 0.89
N SER A 352 7.78 -21.00 1.17
CA SER A 352 8.77 -21.03 0.11
C SER A 352 8.36 -22.14 -0.86
N THR A 353 7.81 -21.75 -1.98
CA THR A 353 7.73 -22.61 -3.13
C THR A 353 9.18 -23.00 -3.40
N SER A 354 9.53 -24.23 -3.01
CA SER A 354 10.79 -24.85 -3.39
C SER A 354 11.02 -24.54 -4.86
N SER A 355 12.13 -23.85 -5.13
CA SER A 355 12.55 -23.48 -6.48
C SER A 355 11.38 -22.98 -7.33
N ALA A 356 11.21 -21.65 -7.42
CA ALA A 356 10.75 -21.14 -8.69
C ALA A 356 11.65 -21.84 -9.73
N GLU A 357 11.10 -22.78 -10.50
CA GLU A 357 11.62 -23.05 -11.81
C GLU A 357 11.93 -21.68 -12.38
N VAL A 358 13.18 -21.43 -12.67
CA VAL A 358 13.59 -20.25 -13.41
C VAL A 358 12.78 -20.36 -14.68
N ASN A 359 11.67 -19.62 -14.73
CA ASN A 359 10.80 -19.64 -15.89
C ASN A 359 11.67 -18.98 -16.95
N GLU A 360 12.32 -19.80 -17.77
CA GLU A 360 13.23 -19.38 -18.85
C GLU A 360 12.52 -18.42 -19.81
N ASN A 361 11.19 -18.34 -19.68
CA ASN A 361 10.31 -17.47 -20.45
C ASN A 361 10.22 -16.02 -19.95
N GLN A 362 10.82 -15.67 -18.81
CA GLN A 362 10.75 -14.28 -18.34
C GLN A 362 11.85 -13.40 -18.93
N ILE A 363 11.44 -12.25 -19.47
CA ILE A 363 12.40 -11.21 -19.89
C ILE A 363 13.16 -10.71 -18.66
N ARG A 364 14.49 -10.74 -18.71
CA ARG A 364 15.38 -10.29 -17.64
C ARG A 364 16.59 -9.54 -18.18
N VAL A 365 17.06 -8.55 -17.44
CA VAL A 365 18.36 -7.91 -17.68
C VAL A 365 19.48 -8.85 -17.23
N LEU A 366 20.47 -9.06 -18.08
CA LEU A 366 21.53 -10.05 -17.84
C LEU A 366 22.56 -9.55 -16.82
N ASN A 367 22.90 -8.24 -16.87
CA ASN A 367 23.86 -7.61 -15.97
C ASN A 367 23.21 -6.39 -15.31
N ASN A 368 23.15 -6.33 -13.99
CA ASN A 368 22.66 -5.19 -13.24
C ASN A 368 23.45 -5.08 -11.92
N PRO A 369 24.27 -4.05 -11.71
CA PRO A 369 24.42 -2.80 -12.48
C PRO A 369 25.01 -2.95 -13.88
N VAL A 370 24.65 -2.01 -14.78
CA VAL A 370 25.07 -1.96 -16.19
C VAL A 370 26.13 -0.87 -16.38
N ARG A 371 27.25 -1.22 -17.04
CA ARG A 371 28.28 -0.23 -17.42
C ARG A 371 27.99 0.42 -18.76
N ASP A 372 28.21 -0.33 -19.84
CA ASP A 372 28.16 0.22 -21.19
C ASP A 372 27.05 -0.35 -22.05
N ARG A 373 26.64 -1.59 -21.78
CA ARG A 373 25.61 -2.28 -22.56
C ARG A 373 24.55 -2.92 -21.69
N LEU A 374 23.31 -2.51 -21.93
CA LEU A 374 22.12 -3.06 -21.32
C LEU A 374 21.66 -4.24 -22.16
N SER A 375 21.95 -5.45 -21.70
CA SER A 375 21.57 -6.69 -22.37
C SER A 375 20.45 -7.38 -21.61
N PHE A 376 19.46 -7.89 -22.33
CA PHE A 376 18.33 -8.61 -21.75
C PHE A 376 17.91 -9.79 -22.60
N THR A 377 17.28 -10.80 -21.99
CA THR A 377 16.88 -12.05 -22.64
C THR A 377 15.48 -12.48 -22.16
N GLY A 378 14.83 -13.31 -22.96
CA GLY A 378 13.55 -13.93 -22.66
C GLY A 378 12.99 -14.62 -23.92
N SER A 379 12.33 -15.77 -23.77
CA SER A 379 11.78 -16.52 -24.91
C SER A 379 10.71 -15.77 -25.69
N THR A 380 10.03 -14.80 -25.06
CA THR A 380 9.03 -13.94 -25.72
C THR A 380 9.66 -12.90 -26.66
N LEU A 381 11.00 -12.81 -26.73
CA LEU A 381 11.73 -11.90 -27.61
C LEU A 381 12.07 -12.51 -28.97
N GLU A 382 11.68 -13.75 -29.27
CA GLU A 382 11.87 -14.39 -30.56
C GLU A 382 11.02 -13.80 -31.70
N GLY A 383 10.13 -12.84 -31.40
CA GLY A 383 9.27 -12.14 -32.34
C GLY A 383 9.48 -10.62 -32.37
N TYR A 384 8.47 -9.92 -32.87
CA TYR A 384 8.44 -8.46 -32.83
C TYR A 384 8.33 -7.95 -31.39
N PHE A 385 9.22 -7.08 -30.97
CA PHE A 385 9.14 -6.33 -29.71
C PHE A 385 9.65 -4.89 -29.87
N GLU A 386 9.13 -4.01 -29.03
CA GLU A 386 9.60 -2.62 -28.86
C GLU A 386 10.30 -2.52 -27.51
N ALA A 387 11.55 -2.04 -27.50
CA ALA A 387 12.30 -1.78 -26.28
C ALA A 387 12.57 -0.28 -26.14
N SER A 388 12.25 0.28 -24.97
CA SER A 388 12.45 1.69 -24.68
C SER A 388 13.07 1.87 -23.29
N VAL A 389 14.03 2.79 -23.18
CA VAL A 389 14.69 3.15 -21.92
C VAL A 389 14.18 4.52 -21.49
N TYR A 390 13.76 4.61 -20.23
CA TYR A 390 13.29 5.84 -19.59
C TYR A 390 14.13 6.16 -18.37
N ASP A 391 14.24 7.44 -18.03
CA ASP A 391 14.70 7.83 -16.70
C ASP A 391 13.58 7.63 -15.64
N VAL A 392 13.91 7.84 -14.36
CA VAL A 392 12.96 7.65 -13.25
C VAL A 392 11.80 8.66 -13.26
N SER A 393 11.90 9.74 -14.03
CA SER A 393 10.80 10.71 -14.20
C SER A 393 9.80 10.28 -15.28
N GLY A 394 10.10 9.19 -16.01
CA GLY A 394 9.29 8.71 -17.13
C GLY A 394 9.62 9.37 -18.46
N LYS A 395 10.71 10.14 -18.54
CA LYS A 395 11.18 10.72 -19.79
C LYS A 395 11.86 9.65 -20.64
N LEU A 396 11.41 9.50 -21.88
CA LEU A 396 12.05 8.60 -22.85
C LEU A 396 13.50 9.08 -23.14
N ILE A 397 14.45 8.18 -22.94
CA ILE A 397 15.89 8.42 -23.18
C ILE A 397 16.34 7.74 -24.46
N LEU A 398 15.99 6.46 -24.66
CA LEU A 398 16.38 5.69 -25.82
C LEU A 398 15.21 4.82 -26.29
N ASN A 399 15.13 4.64 -27.61
CA ASN A 399 14.26 3.65 -28.23
C ASN A 399 15.15 2.68 -29.04
N ALA A 400 14.99 1.38 -28.80
CA ALA A 400 15.85 0.34 -29.36
C ALA A 400 15.02 -0.90 -29.74
N ASN A 401 14.04 -0.69 -30.60
CA ASN A 401 13.17 -1.75 -31.09
C ASN A 401 13.96 -2.88 -31.75
N HIS A 402 13.58 -4.12 -31.48
CA HIS A 402 14.22 -5.35 -31.96
C HIS A 402 15.70 -5.53 -31.57
N ASN A 403 16.18 -4.80 -30.56
CA ASN A 403 17.54 -4.90 -30.09
C ASN A 403 17.55 -5.21 -28.59
N ASN A 404 18.05 -6.36 -28.21
CA ASN A 404 18.17 -6.82 -26.83
C ASN A 404 19.55 -6.54 -26.19
N ASP A 405 20.40 -5.76 -26.89
CA ASP A 405 21.72 -5.33 -26.43
C ASP A 405 21.95 -3.85 -26.75
N ILE A 406 21.55 -2.97 -25.84
CA ILE A 406 21.48 -1.52 -26.04
C ILE A 406 22.72 -0.85 -25.46
N TYR A 407 23.40 -0.02 -26.25
CA TYR A 407 24.50 0.80 -25.74
C TYR A 407 23.97 1.95 -24.87
N VAL A 408 24.42 1.98 -23.61
CA VAL A 408 24.01 2.95 -22.58
C VAL A 408 25.21 3.66 -21.92
N GLY A 409 26.42 3.53 -22.49
CA GLY A 409 27.66 4.11 -21.94
C GLY A 409 27.61 5.63 -21.79
N ASN A 410 26.80 6.33 -22.58
CA ASN A 410 26.64 7.79 -22.52
C ASN A 410 25.62 8.28 -21.46
N LEU A 411 24.94 7.35 -20.76
CA LEU A 411 24.00 7.72 -19.72
C LEU A 411 24.74 8.02 -18.41
N ALA A 412 24.22 8.97 -17.63
CA ALA A 412 24.72 9.25 -16.30
C ALA A 412 24.47 8.06 -15.37
N SER A 413 25.33 7.88 -14.37
CA SER A 413 25.09 6.88 -13.31
C SER A 413 23.77 7.14 -12.62
N GLY A 414 22.95 6.10 -12.45
CA GLY A 414 21.63 6.25 -11.89
C GLY A 414 20.70 5.09 -12.22
N MET A 415 19.46 5.23 -11.79
CA MET A 415 18.41 4.24 -12.03
C MET A 415 17.62 4.59 -13.30
N TYR A 416 17.33 3.58 -14.09
CA TYR A 416 16.56 3.67 -15.34
C TYR A 416 15.54 2.55 -15.44
N LEU A 417 14.59 2.71 -16.35
CA LEU A 417 13.54 1.75 -16.64
C LEU A 417 13.70 1.26 -18.09
N LEU A 418 13.66 -0.05 -18.27
CA LEU A 418 13.57 -0.71 -19.58
C LEU A 418 12.13 -1.20 -19.74
N THR A 419 11.41 -0.66 -20.70
CA THR A 419 10.08 -1.13 -21.06
C THR A 419 10.16 -1.94 -22.35
N ILE A 420 9.61 -3.13 -22.33
CA ILE A 420 9.57 -4.04 -23.47
C ILE A 420 8.12 -4.37 -23.76
N ARG A 421 7.67 -4.05 -24.96
CA ARG A 421 6.32 -4.33 -25.46
C ARG A 421 6.41 -5.40 -26.54
N THR A 422 5.70 -6.49 -26.35
CA THR A 422 5.45 -7.53 -27.37
C THR A 422 4.01 -7.40 -27.90
N GLN A 423 3.60 -8.28 -28.80
CA GLN A 423 2.21 -8.29 -29.28
C GLN A 423 1.17 -8.61 -28.18
N THR A 424 1.58 -9.32 -27.15
CA THR A 424 0.67 -9.85 -26.11
C THR A 424 0.97 -9.36 -24.71
N ASP A 425 2.15 -8.71 -24.50
CA ASP A 425 2.59 -8.33 -23.14
C ASP A 425 3.37 -7.00 -23.13
N LEU A 426 3.30 -6.32 -21.99
CA LEU A 426 4.09 -5.11 -21.68
C LEU A 426 4.86 -5.35 -20.39
N LYS A 427 6.18 -5.31 -20.45
CA LYS A 427 7.04 -5.51 -19.29
C LYS A 427 7.95 -4.32 -19.05
N THR A 428 8.06 -3.91 -17.77
CA THR A 428 8.98 -2.87 -17.34
C THR A 428 9.94 -3.45 -16.30
N ILE A 429 11.24 -3.21 -16.50
CA ILE A 429 12.33 -3.72 -15.67
C ILE A 429 13.17 -2.53 -15.21
N THR A 430 13.39 -2.42 -13.91
CA THR A 430 14.32 -1.43 -13.34
C THR A 430 15.74 -1.92 -13.41
N TRP A 431 16.67 -1.07 -13.83
CA TRP A 431 18.09 -1.37 -13.88
C TRP A 431 18.93 -0.16 -13.46
N VAL A 432 20.16 -0.40 -13.06
CA VAL A 432 21.09 0.61 -12.55
C VAL A 432 22.24 0.80 -13.52
N LYS A 433 22.51 2.04 -13.93
CA LYS A 433 23.71 2.46 -14.67
C LYS A 433 24.82 2.78 -13.66
N GLU A 434 25.98 2.12 -13.77
CA GLU A 434 27.20 2.48 -13.06
C GLU A 434 27.85 3.74 -13.60
#